data_2605e965f2c5300459953f6a40826a79
#
_entry.id   2605e965f2c5300459953f6a40826a79
#
_cell.length_a   1.000
_cell.length_b   1.000
_cell.length_c   1.000
_cell.angle_alpha   90.00
_cell.angle_beta   90.00
_cell.angle_gamma   90.00
#
_symmetry.space_group_name_H-M   'P 1'
#
loop_
_entity.id
_entity.type
_entity.pdbx_description
1 polymer ?
#
loop_
_entity_poly.entity_id
_entity_poly.type
_entity_poly.pdbx_seq_one_letter_code
_entity_poly.pdbx_strand_id
1 'polypeptide(L)'
;VNKRMLIKAMAEQVEDKRLEGISDIRDESDRNGMRIVIELKRDANPQVVLNRLFAQTQLQTTFAINMLALVDNQSQPKILSLRHISDEYLSFQEEIIVRRTRYDLKKAQERAHLLQGLLIAQDNIDEVIKIIRSAYDDAKEKLMERFGLSEVQAQAILDMRLKALQGLDREKLQNEYNELQERIAYYNRILSDESLVRQILKEELTAIAEKFGDDRKTEIQDVEDEI
;
A
#
# COMPACT_ATOMS: atom_id res chain seq x y z
N VAL A 1 15.50 27.05 7.29
CA VAL A 1 16.16 28.36 7.59
C VAL A 1 15.78 28.79 9.00
N ASN A 2 16.78 29.26 9.79
CA ASN A 2 16.51 29.78 11.13
C ASN A 2 16.12 31.28 11.02
N LYS A 3 14.88 31.61 11.43
CA LYS A 3 14.32 32.97 11.34
C LYS A 3 15.22 34.02 12.01
N ARG A 4 15.70 33.77 13.23
CA ARG A 4 16.55 34.71 13.98
C ARG A 4 17.87 34.98 13.26
N MET A 5 18.50 33.93 12.70
CA MET A 5 19.74 34.08 11.93
C MET A 5 19.50 34.79 10.60
N LEU A 6 18.35 34.58 9.98
CA LEU A 6 17.96 35.27 8.75
C LEU A 6 17.80 36.79 9.01
N ILE A 7 17.07 37.17 10.06
CA ILE A 7 16.89 38.62 10.43
C ILE A 7 18.23 39.24 10.73
N LYS A 8 19.11 38.54 11.46
CA LYS A 8 20.45 39.01 11.78
C LYS A 8 21.27 39.24 10.49
N ALA A 9 21.26 38.27 9.57
CA ALA A 9 21.96 38.40 8.31
C ALA A 9 21.44 39.57 7.45
N MET A 10 20.11 39.79 7.45
CA MET A 10 19.53 40.98 6.80
C MET A 10 20.03 42.27 7.40
N ALA A 11 20.07 42.37 8.74
CA ALA A 11 20.57 43.56 9.43
C ALA A 11 22.06 43.80 9.15
N GLU A 12 22.90 42.80 9.17
CA GLU A 12 24.32 42.85 8.81
C GLU A 12 24.54 43.37 7.39
N GLN A 13 23.68 42.91 6.42
CA GLN A 13 23.75 43.42 5.01
C GLN A 13 23.37 44.90 4.90
N VAL A 14 22.47 45.38 5.76
CA VAL A 14 22.11 46.81 5.81
C VAL A 14 23.22 47.66 6.42
N GLU A 15 23.83 47.17 7.53
CA GLU A 15 24.97 47.81 8.19
C GLU A 15 26.20 47.93 7.26
N ASP A 16 26.48 46.83 6.51
CA ASP A 16 27.55 46.77 5.52
C ASP A 16 27.27 47.57 4.24
N LYS A 17 26.12 48.26 4.15
CA LYS A 17 25.66 49.02 2.98
C LYS A 17 25.54 48.19 1.70
N ARG A 18 25.39 46.87 1.81
CA ARG A 18 25.14 45.97 0.67
C ARG A 18 23.67 45.94 0.30
N LEU A 19 22.79 46.17 1.29
CA LEU A 19 21.36 46.37 1.11
C LEU A 19 20.98 47.78 1.47
N GLU A 20 20.76 48.59 0.42
CA GLU A 20 20.29 49.98 0.55
C GLU A 20 18.75 49.99 0.46
N GLY A 21 18.14 51.07 0.99
CA GLY A 21 16.70 51.31 0.88
C GLY A 21 15.87 50.73 2.01
N ILE A 22 16.45 50.04 2.99
CA ILE A 22 15.77 49.54 4.20
C ILE A 22 15.89 50.57 5.31
N SER A 23 14.78 50.83 5.99
CA SER A 23 14.67 51.74 7.14
C SER A 23 14.65 50.99 8.46
N ASP A 24 13.91 49.88 8.55
CA ASP A 24 13.76 49.07 9.76
C ASP A 24 13.42 47.62 9.43
N ILE A 25 13.79 46.68 10.32
CA ILE A 25 13.49 45.25 10.22
C ILE A 25 12.95 44.79 11.58
N ARG A 26 11.71 44.29 11.60
CA ARG A 26 11.05 43.79 12.83
C ARG A 26 10.54 42.39 12.67
N ASP A 27 10.61 41.63 13.77
CA ASP A 27 9.95 40.32 13.87
C ASP A 27 8.60 40.51 14.59
N GLU A 28 7.53 40.38 13.84
CA GLU A 28 6.15 40.44 14.32
C GLU A 28 5.48 39.08 14.36
N SER A 29 6.29 38.00 14.44
CA SER A 29 5.76 36.64 14.49
C SER A 29 5.02 36.38 15.82
N ASP A 30 3.88 35.74 15.71
CA ASP A 30 3.04 35.35 16.84
C ASP A 30 2.57 33.87 16.71
N ARG A 31 1.58 33.50 17.51
CA ARG A 31 0.97 32.14 17.47
C ARG A 31 0.24 31.83 16.18
N ASN A 32 -0.11 32.82 15.35
CA ASN A 32 -0.84 32.65 14.10
C ASN A 32 0.11 32.44 12.92
N GLY A 33 1.41 32.75 13.08
CA GLY A 33 2.40 32.51 12.03
C GLY A 33 3.69 33.32 12.16
N MET A 34 4.60 33.06 11.24
CA MET A 34 5.85 33.81 11.10
C MET A 34 5.61 35.07 10.26
N ARG A 35 6.02 36.23 10.79
CA ARG A 35 5.93 37.50 10.11
C ARG A 35 7.17 38.35 10.34
N ILE A 36 7.92 38.63 9.29
CA ILE A 36 9.04 39.56 9.29
C ILE A 36 8.58 40.81 8.52
N VAL A 37 8.67 41.97 9.13
CA VAL A 37 8.30 43.26 8.51
C VAL A 37 9.57 44.02 8.22
N ILE A 38 9.73 44.42 6.95
CA ILE A 38 10.85 45.22 6.44
C ILE A 38 10.27 46.55 5.95
N GLU A 39 10.62 47.64 6.64
CA GLU A 39 10.23 49.00 6.25
C GLU A 39 11.25 49.59 5.31
N LEU A 40 10.76 50.20 4.25
CA LEU A 40 11.60 50.79 3.22
C LEU A 40 11.70 52.33 3.38
N LYS A 41 12.81 52.89 2.95
CA LYS A 41 12.96 54.36 2.78
C LYS A 41 12.05 54.85 1.67
N ARG A 42 11.67 56.16 1.70
CA ARG A 42 10.72 56.76 0.75
C ARG A 42 11.06 56.57 -0.71
N ASP A 43 12.35 56.58 -1.03
CA ASP A 43 12.86 56.54 -2.43
C ASP A 43 13.25 55.12 -2.88
N ALA A 44 13.01 54.09 -2.03
CA ALA A 44 13.41 52.73 -2.33
C ALA A 44 12.35 52.01 -3.16
N ASN A 45 12.79 51.29 -4.20
CA ASN A 45 11.91 50.42 -4.98
C ASN A 45 11.76 49.06 -4.24
N PRO A 46 10.54 48.67 -3.85
CA PRO A 46 10.31 47.43 -3.13
C PRO A 46 10.80 46.18 -3.85
N GLN A 47 10.59 46.11 -5.16
CA GLN A 47 10.97 44.95 -5.96
C GLN A 47 12.49 44.77 -6.02
N VAL A 48 13.23 45.84 -6.18
CA VAL A 48 14.71 45.81 -6.20
C VAL A 48 15.26 45.35 -4.85
N VAL A 49 14.68 45.85 -3.74
CA VAL A 49 15.08 45.44 -2.38
C VAL A 49 14.77 43.97 -2.17
N LEU A 50 13.59 43.49 -2.58
CA LEU A 50 13.19 42.10 -2.48
C LEU A 50 14.11 41.16 -3.26
N ASN A 51 14.42 41.52 -4.53
CA ASN A 51 15.32 40.70 -5.35
C ASN A 51 16.75 40.65 -4.76
N ARG A 52 17.23 41.73 -4.18
CA ARG A 52 18.52 41.75 -3.47
C ARG A 52 18.49 40.90 -2.20
N LEU A 53 17.38 40.89 -1.45
CA LEU A 53 17.18 40.03 -0.29
C LEU A 53 17.20 38.56 -0.68
N PHE A 54 16.55 38.18 -1.77
CA PHE A 54 16.61 36.84 -2.31
C PHE A 54 18.02 36.42 -2.71
N ALA A 55 18.75 37.28 -3.41
CA ALA A 55 20.09 36.98 -3.90
C ALA A 55 21.16 36.93 -2.79
N GLN A 56 21.03 37.75 -1.72
CA GLN A 56 22.07 37.94 -0.72
C GLN A 56 21.79 37.29 0.63
N THR A 57 20.60 36.70 0.86
CA THR A 57 20.22 36.06 2.12
C THR A 57 19.56 34.71 1.89
N GLN A 58 19.36 33.96 2.99
CA GLN A 58 18.64 32.70 2.94
C GLN A 58 17.11 32.87 2.84
N LEU A 59 16.61 34.04 2.44
CA LEU A 59 15.19 34.21 2.16
C LEU A 59 14.76 33.40 0.95
N GLN A 60 15.65 33.23 0.00
CA GLN A 60 15.56 32.25 -1.08
C GLN A 60 16.75 31.28 -0.95
N THR A 61 16.49 29.99 -1.03
CA THR A 61 17.53 28.97 -0.93
C THR A 61 17.16 27.75 -1.79
N THR A 62 18.19 27.04 -2.20
CA THR A 62 18.01 25.77 -2.91
C THR A 62 17.89 24.63 -1.90
N PHE A 63 17.02 23.67 -2.20
CA PHE A 63 16.90 22.44 -1.43
C PHE A 63 17.22 21.25 -2.33
N ALA A 64 18.35 20.60 -2.08
CA ALA A 64 18.74 19.41 -2.81
C ALA A 64 18.06 18.18 -2.19
N ILE A 65 17.34 17.42 -3.03
CA ILE A 65 16.70 16.18 -2.64
C ILE A 65 17.65 15.02 -2.94
N ASN A 66 18.07 14.31 -1.88
CA ASN A 66 18.89 13.10 -1.99
C ASN A 66 18.04 11.90 -1.56
N MET A 67 17.51 11.14 -2.53
CA MET A 67 16.65 10.01 -2.28
C MET A 67 17.47 8.72 -2.28
N LEU A 68 18.15 8.44 -1.18
CA LEU A 68 18.83 7.19 -0.95
C LEU A 68 17.81 6.13 -0.50
N ALA A 69 17.71 5.04 -1.24
CA ALA A 69 16.84 3.92 -0.92
C ALA A 69 17.55 2.58 -1.10
N LEU A 70 16.99 1.53 -0.52
CA LEU A 70 17.42 0.15 -0.75
C LEU A 70 16.56 -0.44 -1.87
N VAL A 71 17.21 -0.98 -2.90
CA VAL A 71 16.60 -1.69 -4.02
C VAL A 71 16.97 -3.17 -4.00
N ASP A 72 16.44 -3.96 -4.91
CA ASP A 72 16.73 -5.40 -5.05
C ASP A 72 16.51 -6.17 -3.72
N ASN A 73 15.30 -6.14 -3.20
CA ASN A 73 14.94 -6.78 -1.92
C ASN A 73 15.80 -6.31 -0.75
N GLN A 74 16.10 -5.02 -0.69
CA GLN A 74 16.89 -4.37 0.37
C GLN A 74 18.38 -4.75 0.37
N SER A 75 18.91 -5.22 -0.75
CA SER A 75 20.31 -5.67 -0.84
C SER A 75 21.29 -4.56 -1.25
N GLN A 76 20.82 -3.53 -1.99
CA GLN A 76 21.69 -2.51 -2.56
C GLN A 76 21.21 -1.08 -2.21
N PRO A 77 22.04 -0.25 -1.54
CA PRO A 77 21.77 1.16 -1.39
C PRO A 77 22.03 1.89 -2.70
N LYS A 78 21.07 2.70 -3.15
CA LYS A 78 21.16 3.46 -4.41
C LYS A 78 20.46 4.81 -4.28
N ILE A 79 21.05 5.84 -4.89
CA ILE A 79 20.39 7.14 -5.03
C ILE A 79 19.46 7.05 -6.25
N LEU A 80 18.19 7.31 -6.03
CA LEU A 80 17.14 7.14 -7.02
C LEU A 80 16.53 8.47 -7.45
N SER A 81 16.09 8.54 -8.70
CA SER A 81 15.17 9.59 -9.14
C SER A 81 13.75 9.28 -8.66
N LEU A 82 12.88 10.28 -8.64
CA LEU A 82 11.47 10.11 -8.28
C LEU A 82 10.77 9.05 -9.15
N ARG A 83 11.05 9.06 -10.46
CA ARG A 83 10.53 8.05 -11.38
C ARG A 83 10.97 6.64 -10.98
N HIS A 84 12.25 6.46 -10.70
CA HIS A 84 12.80 5.14 -10.35
C HIS A 84 12.20 4.62 -9.03
N ILE A 85 12.00 5.50 -8.03
CA ILE A 85 11.31 5.12 -6.78
C ILE A 85 9.88 4.65 -7.08
N SER A 86 9.17 5.35 -7.97
CA SER A 86 7.81 4.96 -8.36
C SER A 86 7.79 3.62 -9.08
N ASP A 87 8.73 3.37 -9.99
CA ASP A 87 8.84 2.12 -10.73
C ASP A 87 9.13 0.94 -9.78
N GLU A 88 10.06 1.10 -8.83
CA GLU A 88 10.36 0.10 -7.80
C GLU A 88 9.16 -0.17 -6.89
N TYR A 89 8.45 0.88 -6.49
CA TYR A 89 7.24 0.73 -5.68
C TYR A 89 6.13 -0.04 -6.42
N LEU A 90 5.89 0.27 -7.70
CA LEU A 90 4.89 -0.43 -8.50
C LEU A 90 5.26 -1.90 -8.68
N SER A 91 6.52 -2.21 -9.00
CA SER A 91 7.02 -3.59 -9.11
C SER A 91 6.83 -4.37 -7.80
N PHE A 92 7.14 -3.75 -6.67
CA PHE A 92 6.90 -4.35 -5.35
C PHE A 92 5.42 -4.62 -5.10
N GLN A 93 4.53 -3.70 -5.45
CA GLN A 93 3.08 -3.89 -5.28
C GLN A 93 2.54 -5.01 -6.18
N GLU A 94 3.02 -5.12 -7.43
CA GLU A 94 2.68 -6.24 -8.32
C GLU A 94 3.08 -7.58 -7.68
N GLU A 95 4.30 -7.66 -7.13
CA GLU A 95 4.76 -8.86 -6.41
C GLU A 95 3.87 -9.19 -5.20
N ILE A 96 3.48 -8.19 -4.41
CA ILE A 96 2.58 -8.38 -3.27
C ILE A 96 1.21 -8.94 -3.72
N ILE A 97 0.63 -8.41 -4.81
CA ILE A 97 -0.65 -8.90 -5.34
C ILE A 97 -0.51 -10.38 -5.75
N VAL A 98 0.57 -10.73 -6.46
CA VAL A 98 0.83 -12.12 -6.88
C VAL A 98 1.00 -13.05 -5.67
N ARG A 99 1.77 -12.65 -4.65
CA ARG A 99 1.99 -13.45 -3.43
C ARG A 99 0.70 -13.62 -2.63
N ARG A 100 -0.07 -12.55 -2.45
CA ARG A 100 -1.38 -12.59 -1.81
C ARG A 100 -2.32 -13.55 -2.54
N THR A 101 -2.42 -13.41 -3.87
CA THR A 101 -3.28 -14.27 -4.69
C THR A 101 -2.87 -15.75 -4.62
N ARG A 102 -1.57 -16.06 -4.60
CA ARG A 102 -1.10 -17.45 -4.41
C ARG A 102 -1.49 -18.02 -3.05
N TYR A 103 -1.38 -17.22 -2.00
CA TYR A 103 -1.80 -17.63 -0.66
C TYR A 103 -3.30 -17.89 -0.60
N ASP A 104 -4.12 -16.98 -1.14
CA ASP A 104 -5.58 -17.10 -1.15
C ASP A 104 -6.03 -18.27 -2.02
N LEU A 105 -5.39 -18.50 -3.16
CA LEU A 105 -5.61 -19.67 -4.01
C LEU A 105 -5.36 -20.97 -3.23
N LYS A 106 -4.22 -21.07 -2.56
CA LYS A 106 -3.87 -22.26 -1.75
C LYS A 106 -4.92 -22.51 -0.67
N LYS A 107 -5.36 -21.47 0.04
CA LYS A 107 -6.38 -21.57 1.09
C LYS A 107 -7.74 -21.98 0.53
N ALA A 108 -8.13 -21.43 -0.61
CA ALA A 108 -9.36 -21.80 -1.29
C ALA A 108 -9.33 -23.27 -1.77
N GLN A 109 -8.21 -23.74 -2.32
CA GLN A 109 -8.02 -25.11 -2.76
C GLN A 109 -8.04 -26.10 -1.57
N GLU A 110 -7.35 -25.79 -0.46
CA GLU A 110 -7.38 -26.60 0.76
C GLU A 110 -8.81 -26.76 1.28
N ARG A 111 -9.57 -25.67 1.32
CA ARG A 111 -10.95 -25.68 1.77
C ARG A 111 -11.89 -26.42 0.81
N ALA A 112 -11.76 -26.19 -0.49
CA ALA A 112 -12.54 -26.88 -1.51
C ALA A 112 -12.28 -28.39 -1.51
N HIS A 113 -11.04 -28.82 -1.28
CA HIS A 113 -10.66 -30.21 -1.14
C HIS A 113 -11.36 -30.88 0.05
N LEU A 114 -11.40 -30.19 1.21
CA LEU A 114 -12.15 -30.69 2.38
C LEU A 114 -13.65 -30.81 2.10
N LEU A 115 -14.26 -29.77 1.51
CA LEU A 115 -15.68 -29.77 1.18
C LEU A 115 -16.05 -30.89 0.20
N GLN A 116 -15.19 -31.16 -0.79
CA GLN A 116 -15.39 -32.27 -1.72
C GLN A 116 -15.50 -33.61 -0.98
N GLY A 117 -14.61 -33.87 -0.01
CA GLY A 117 -14.67 -35.08 0.81
C GLY A 117 -15.95 -35.15 1.65
N LEU A 118 -16.36 -34.03 2.24
CA LEU A 118 -17.60 -33.97 3.04
C LEU A 118 -18.85 -34.18 2.20
N LEU A 119 -18.88 -33.66 0.97
CA LEU A 119 -19.99 -33.88 0.01
C LEU A 119 -20.08 -35.36 -0.39
N ILE A 120 -18.95 -36.02 -0.70
CA ILE A 120 -18.90 -37.45 -1.00
C ILE A 120 -19.44 -38.24 0.18
N ALA A 121 -19.03 -37.90 1.42
CA ALA A 121 -19.52 -38.58 2.61
C ALA A 121 -21.02 -38.39 2.82
N GLN A 122 -21.54 -37.20 2.53
CA GLN A 122 -22.95 -36.88 2.70
C GLN A 122 -23.84 -37.59 1.67
N ASP A 123 -23.36 -37.72 0.44
CA ASP A 123 -24.05 -38.47 -0.62
C ASP A 123 -24.08 -40.00 -0.35
N ASN A 124 -23.16 -40.50 0.50
CA ASN A 124 -23.03 -41.91 0.84
C ASN A 124 -23.14 -42.18 2.36
N ILE A 125 -23.96 -41.38 3.04
CA ILE A 125 -23.96 -41.33 4.51
C ILE A 125 -24.21 -42.66 5.19
N ASP A 126 -25.13 -43.49 4.68
CA ASP A 126 -25.45 -44.78 5.26
C ASP A 126 -24.26 -45.75 5.21
N GLU A 127 -23.52 -45.71 4.09
CA GLU A 127 -22.31 -46.52 3.93
C GLU A 127 -21.16 -46.02 4.82
N VAL A 128 -20.99 -44.69 4.91
CA VAL A 128 -20.01 -44.08 5.83
C VAL A 128 -20.29 -44.47 7.26
N ILE A 129 -21.54 -44.40 7.74
CA ILE A 129 -21.93 -44.81 9.10
C ILE A 129 -21.67 -46.28 9.31
N LYS A 130 -21.98 -47.13 8.33
CA LYS A 130 -21.74 -48.56 8.40
C LYS A 130 -20.26 -48.88 8.53
N ILE A 131 -19.40 -48.24 7.76
CA ILE A 131 -17.94 -48.40 7.83
C ILE A 131 -17.42 -47.97 9.20
N ILE A 132 -17.81 -46.82 9.69
CA ILE A 132 -17.34 -46.27 10.98
C ILE A 132 -17.78 -47.22 12.13
N ARG A 133 -19.02 -47.75 12.11
CA ARG A 133 -19.54 -48.62 13.14
C ARG A 133 -18.95 -50.03 13.11
N SER A 134 -18.52 -50.52 11.95
CA SER A 134 -17.92 -51.83 11.76
C SER A 134 -16.39 -51.84 11.92
N ALA A 135 -15.77 -50.68 11.94
CA ALA A 135 -14.32 -50.50 12.10
C ALA A 135 -13.95 -50.58 13.58
N TYR A 136 -12.84 -51.26 13.89
CA TYR A 136 -12.32 -51.33 15.26
C TYR A 136 -11.37 -50.15 15.53
N ASP A 137 -10.42 -49.91 14.61
CA ASP A 137 -9.45 -48.80 14.69
C ASP A 137 -9.00 -48.30 13.30
N ASP A 138 -9.53 -48.91 12.26
CA ASP A 138 -9.13 -48.71 10.84
C ASP A 138 -10.20 -47.96 10.01
N ALA A 139 -11.04 -47.16 10.66
CA ALA A 139 -12.14 -46.45 10.00
C ALA A 139 -11.63 -45.47 8.95
N LYS A 140 -10.52 -44.78 9.23
CA LYS A 140 -9.93 -43.81 8.34
C LYS A 140 -9.43 -44.46 7.06
N GLU A 141 -8.66 -45.54 7.18
CA GLU A 141 -8.11 -46.29 6.06
C GLU A 141 -9.21 -46.85 5.17
N LYS A 142 -10.26 -47.44 5.78
CA LYS A 142 -11.42 -47.96 5.05
C LYS A 142 -12.20 -46.88 4.28
N LEU A 143 -12.37 -45.70 4.88
CA LEU A 143 -12.99 -44.55 4.18
C LEU A 143 -12.15 -44.08 3.00
N MET A 144 -10.83 -43.99 3.17
CA MET A 144 -9.90 -43.62 2.14
C MET A 144 -9.94 -44.60 0.96
N GLU A 145 -9.88 -45.89 1.24
CA GLU A 145 -9.89 -46.95 0.21
C GLU A 145 -11.24 -47.02 -0.51
N ARG A 146 -12.34 -46.93 0.21
CA ARG A 146 -13.69 -47.06 -0.35
C ARG A 146 -14.12 -45.91 -1.24
N PHE A 147 -13.79 -44.69 -0.84
CA PHE A 147 -14.26 -43.48 -1.52
C PHE A 147 -13.14 -42.68 -2.26
N GLY A 148 -11.91 -43.19 -2.26
CA GLY A 148 -10.76 -42.51 -2.87
C GLY A 148 -10.41 -41.20 -2.17
N LEU A 149 -10.63 -41.09 -0.86
CA LEU A 149 -10.43 -39.88 -0.08
C LEU A 149 -8.96 -39.71 0.33
N SER A 150 -8.52 -38.47 0.45
CA SER A 150 -7.25 -38.17 1.11
C SER A 150 -7.37 -38.37 2.63
N GLU A 151 -6.22 -38.51 3.29
CA GLU A 151 -6.17 -38.64 4.75
C GLU A 151 -6.87 -37.48 5.46
N VAL A 152 -6.66 -36.26 4.97
CA VAL A 152 -7.26 -35.03 5.51
C VAL A 152 -8.78 -35.02 5.34
N GLN A 153 -9.30 -35.50 4.21
CA GLN A 153 -10.74 -35.65 3.96
C GLN A 153 -11.36 -36.73 4.86
N ALA A 154 -10.72 -37.88 4.97
CA ALA A 154 -11.19 -38.96 5.82
C ALA A 154 -11.22 -38.55 7.30
N GLN A 155 -10.20 -37.85 7.77
CA GLN A 155 -10.17 -37.31 9.14
C GLN A 155 -11.29 -36.29 9.36
N ALA A 156 -11.52 -35.38 8.42
CA ALA A 156 -12.60 -34.39 8.51
C ALA A 156 -14.00 -35.04 8.57
N ILE A 157 -14.18 -36.19 7.90
CA ILE A 157 -15.43 -36.99 7.97
C ILE A 157 -15.59 -37.62 9.37
N LEU A 158 -14.53 -38.17 9.95
CA LEU A 158 -14.55 -38.72 11.29
C LEU A 158 -14.84 -37.68 12.37
N ASP A 159 -14.34 -36.48 12.19
CA ASP A 159 -14.54 -35.35 13.11
C ASP A 159 -15.91 -34.66 12.92
N MET A 160 -16.70 -35.10 11.95
CA MET A 160 -17.98 -34.47 11.61
C MET A 160 -19.03 -34.74 12.72
N ARG A 161 -19.70 -33.70 13.16
CA ARG A 161 -20.80 -33.80 14.12
C ARG A 161 -22.04 -34.40 13.47
N LEU A 162 -22.78 -35.24 14.19
CA LEU A 162 -24.04 -35.85 13.71
C LEU A 162 -25.05 -34.82 13.19
N LYS A 163 -25.07 -33.62 13.74
CA LYS A 163 -25.94 -32.54 13.28
C LYS A 163 -25.62 -32.10 11.83
N ALA A 164 -24.38 -32.21 11.40
CA ALA A 164 -23.95 -31.84 10.04
C ALA A 164 -24.49 -32.80 8.95
N LEU A 165 -25.11 -33.89 9.34
CA LEU A 165 -25.74 -34.90 8.45
C LEU A 165 -27.14 -34.48 7.97
N GLN A 166 -27.66 -33.31 8.39
CA GLN A 166 -28.97 -32.82 7.95
C GLN A 166 -28.92 -32.32 6.54
N GLY A 167 -30.00 -32.48 5.75
CA GLY A 167 -30.06 -32.10 4.33
C GLY A 167 -29.81 -30.61 4.06
N LEU A 168 -30.20 -29.74 5.00
CA LEU A 168 -29.91 -28.29 4.93
C LEU A 168 -28.42 -27.97 4.95
N ASP A 169 -27.60 -28.77 5.61
CA ASP A 169 -26.16 -28.58 5.68
C ASP A 169 -25.47 -29.00 4.35
N ARG A 170 -26.05 -29.98 3.62
CA ARG A 170 -25.57 -30.36 2.28
C ARG A 170 -25.66 -29.22 1.27
N GLU A 171 -26.78 -28.53 1.21
CA GLU A 171 -26.96 -27.39 0.31
C GLU A 171 -25.98 -26.27 0.61
N LYS A 172 -25.74 -25.98 1.88
CA LYS A 172 -24.75 -25.01 2.30
C LYS A 172 -23.32 -25.41 1.88
N LEU A 173 -22.94 -26.66 2.07
CA LEU A 173 -21.64 -27.17 1.66
C LEU A 173 -21.46 -27.10 0.16
N GLN A 174 -22.50 -27.42 -0.62
CA GLN A 174 -22.47 -27.34 -2.09
C GLN A 174 -22.32 -25.88 -2.56
N ASN A 175 -23.05 -24.95 -1.95
CA ASN A 175 -22.96 -23.53 -2.30
C ASN A 175 -21.58 -22.99 -1.96
N GLU A 176 -21.04 -23.29 -0.78
CA GLU A 176 -19.67 -22.91 -0.38
C GLU A 176 -18.63 -23.50 -1.34
N TYR A 177 -18.79 -24.76 -1.75
CA TYR A 177 -17.89 -25.39 -2.72
C TYR A 177 -17.94 -24.68 -4.08
N ASN A 178 -19.11 -24.36 -4.58
CA ASN A 178 -19.28 -23.64 -5.86
C ASN A 178 -18.65 -22.24 -5.80
N GLU A 179 -18.88 -21.48 -4.73
CA GLU A 179 -18.24 -20.18 -4.52
C GLU A 179 -16.72 -20.29 -4.50
N LEU A 180 -16.18 -21.31 -3.85
CA LEU A 180 -14.74 -21.55 -3.82
C LEU A 180 -14.19 -21.91 -5.20
N GLN A 181 -14.90 -22.67 -6.01
CA GLN A 181 -14.49 -23.00 -7.38
C GLN A 181 -14.43 -21.73 -8.26
N GLU A 182 -15.40 -20.82 -8.13
CA GLU A 182 -15.38 -19.54 -8.81
C GLU A 182 -14.17 -18.68 -8.36
N ARG A 183 -13.89 -18.64 -7.06
CA ARG A 183 -12.72 -17.93 -6.51
C ARG A 183 -11.41 -18.55 -7.01
N ILE A 184 -11.29 -19.86 -7.03
CA ILE A 184 -10.12 -20.58 -7.54
C ILE A 184 -9.89 -20.24 -9.02
N ALA A 185 -10.95 -20.26 -9.83
CA ALA A 185 -10.86 -19.89 -11.24
C ALA A 185 -10.41 -18.43 -11.42
N TYR A 186 -10.93 -17.51 -10.60
CA TYR A 186 -10.54 -16.10 -10.61
C TYR A 186 -9.08 -15.91 -10.21
N TYR A 187 -8.61 -16.56 -9.14
CA TYR A 187 -7.21 -16.47 -8.70
C TYR A 187 -6.24 -17.03 -9.74
N ASN A 188 -6.60 -18.16 -10.38
CA ASN A 188 -5.81 -18.72 -11.47
C ASN A 188 -5.71 -17.75 -12.65
N ARG A 189 -6.80 -17.05 -12.99
CA ARG A 189 -6.80 -16.04 -14.03
C ARG A 189 -5.88 -14.86 -13.69
N ILE A 190 -5.91 -14.36 -12.45
CA ILE A 190 -4.99 -13.30 -12.01
C ILE A 190 -3.53 -13.75 -12.17
N LEU A 191 -3.20 -14.97 -11.75
CA LEU A 191 -1.83 -15.49 -11.80
C LEU A 191 -1.33 -15.80 -13.21
N SER A 192 -2.23 -15.94 -14.20
CA SER A 192 -1.89 -16.19 -15.59
C SER A 192 -1.85 -14.93 -16.46
N ASP A 193 -2.31 -13.79 -15.96
CA ASP A 193 -2.47 -12.55 -16.73
C ASP A 193 -1.91 -11.33 -15.98
N GLU A 194 -0.71 -10.90 -16.37
CA GLU A 194 -0.05 -9.71 -15.80
C GLU A 194 -0.88 -8.43 -15.99
N SER A 195 -1.69 -8.35 -17.06
CA SER A 195 -2.52 -7.18 -17.31
C SER A 195 -3.59 -7.03 -16.23
N LEU A 196 -4.13 -8.15 -15.75
CA LEU A 196 -5.11 -8.18 -14.67
C LEU A 196 -4.48 -7.80 -13.31
N VAL A 197 -3.23 -8.22 -13.06
CA VAL A 197 -2.47 -7.78 -11.86
C VAL A 197 -2.34 -6.25 -11.85
N ARG A 198 -1.95 -5.65 -13.00
CA ARG A 198 -1.82 -4.19 -13.12
C ARG A 198 -3.17 -3.46 -13.01
N GLN A 199 -4.24 -4.06 -13.50
CA GLN A 199 -5.58 -3.51 -13.33
C GLN A 199 -5.97 -3.46 -11.86
N ILE A 200 -5.79 -4.56 -11.11
CA ILE A 200 -6.06 -4.63 -9.67
C ILE A 200 -5.23 -3.57 -8.93
N LEU A 201 -3.94 -3.46 -9.25
CA LEU A 201 -3.07 -2.44 -8.66
C LEU A 201 -3.59 -1.03 -8.91
N LYS A 202 -4.01 -0.74 -10.15
CA LYS A 202 -4.59 0.56 -10.51
C LYS A 202 -5.86 0.87 -9.72
N GLU A 203 -6.74 -0.10 -9.57
CA GLU A 203 -7.99 0.04 -8.81
C GLU A 203 -7.70 0.32 -7.32
N GLU A 204 -6.77 -0.43 -6.70
CA GLU A 204 -6.37 -0.23 -5.31
C GLU A 204 -5.72 1.15 -5.09
N LEU A 205 -4.82 1.58 -5.97
CA LEU A 205 -4.19 2.90 -5.87
C LEU A 205 -5.19 4.05 -6.11
N THR A 206 -6.14 3.87 -7.03
CA THR A 206 -7.18 4.88 -7.28
C THR A 206 -8.06 5.05 -6.04
N ALA A 207 -8.48 3.97 -5.41
CA ALA A 207 -9.26 4.02 -4.17
C ALA A 207 -8.51 4.72 -3.03
N ILE A 208 -7.19 4.53 -2.93
CA ILE A 208 -6.34 5.23 -1.96
C ILE A 208 -6.29 6.73 -2.29
N ALA A 209 -6.10 7.08 -3.57
CA ALA A 209 -6.05 8.47 -4.00
C ALA A 209 -7.38 9.21 -3.75
N GLU A 210 -8.51 8.58 -4.00
CA GLU A 210 -9.84 9.15 -3.72
C GLU A 210 -10.07 9.40 -2.22
N LYS A 211 -9.56 8.50 -1.37
CA LYS A 211 -9.78 8.58 0.08
C LYS A 211 -8.82 9.55 0.79
N PHE A 212 -7.57 9.67 0.31
CA PHE A 212 -6.49 10.35 1.02
C PHE A 212 -5.79 11.43 0.19
N GLY A 213 -6.18 11.59 -1.09
CA GLY A 213 -5.61 12.61 -1.95
C GLY A 213 -5.93 14.00 -1.44
N ASP A 214 -4.96 14.89 -1.50
CA ASP A 214 -5.08 16.31 -1.23
C ASP A 214 -4.43 17.12 -2.34
N ASP A 215 -4.75 18.40 -2.40
CA ASP A 215 -4.18 19.31 -3.39
C ASP A 215 -2.70 19.57 -3.10
N ARG A 216 -1.95 19.86 -4.17
CA ARG A 216 -0.54 20.23 -4.05
C ARG A 216 -0.37 21.52 -3.25
N LYS A 217 0.40 21.45 -2.16
CA LYS A 217 0.64 22.60 -1.26
C LYS A 217 1.71 23.55 -1.80
N THR A 218 2.64 23.04 -2.63
CA THR A 218 3.74 23.81 -3.20
C THR A 218 3.35 24.32 -4.57
N GLU A 219 3.39 25.62 -4.77
CA GLU A 219 3.21 26.24 -6.08
C GLU A 219 4.41 25.96 -6.99
N ILE A 220 4.16 25.60 -8.24
CA ILE A 220 5.21 25.52 -9.27
C ILE A 220 5.15 26.81 -10.06
N GLN A 221 6.23 27.58 -10.05
CA GLN A 221 6.36 28.80 -10.82
C GLN A 221 7.41 28.57 -11.92
N ASP A 222 7.06 28.93 -13.15
CA ASP A 222 8.02 29.04 -14.22
C ASP A 222 8.80 30.36 -13.99
N VAL A 223 9.99 30.26 -13.41
CA VAL A 223 10.87 31.39 -13.26
C VAL A 223 11.62 31.53 -14.59
N GLU A 224 11.28 32.53 -15.37
CA GLU A 224 12.20 33.04 -16.43
C GLU A 224 13.41 33.62 -15.70
N ASP A 225 14.57 32.99 -15.84
CA ASP A 225 15.84 33.57 -15.39
C ASP A 225 16.05 34.88 -16.18
N GLU A 226 15.57 35.99 -15.65
CA GLU A 226 16.01 37.32 -16.09
C GLU A 226 17.49 37.44 -15.68
N ILE A 227 18.37 37.24 -16.67
CA ILE A 227 19.80 37.44 -16.60
C ILE A 227 20.10 38.97 -16.47
#